data_b77df4c920c281823750101073cfc8eb
#
_entry.id   b77df4c920c281823750101073cfc8eb
#
_cell.length_a   1.000
_cell.length_b   1.000
_cell.length_c   1.000
_cell.angle_alpha   90.00
_cell.angle_beta   90.00
_cell.angle_gamma   90.00
#
_symmetry.space_group_name_H-M   'P 1'
#
loop_
_entity.id
_entity.type
_entity.pdbx_description
1 polymer ?
#
loop_
_entity_poly.entity_id
_entity_poly.type
_entity_poly.pdbx_seq_one_letter_code
_entity_poly.pdbx_strand_id
1 'polypeptide(L)'
;NSSSPTFSLVNEYRTFEGEIVYHFDLYRLNSEEEGYDMGLDEYFYSDNWCFIEWPEKTPNLIPIDHASISIKVMADGKRELTLKN
;
A
#
# COMPACT_ATOMS: atom_id res chain seq x y z
N ASN A 1 -22.33 6.50 9.43
CA ASN A 1 -22.00 5.89 9.23
C ASN A 1 -20.74 5.54 8.93
N SER A 2 -20.29 5.37 9.35
CA SER A 2 -19.03 4.99 9.38
C SER A 2 -18.72 3.78 8.63
N SER A 3 -19.60 3.32 7.92
CA SER A 3 -19.42 2.09 7.22
C SER A 3 -18.88 2.26 5.84
N SER A 4 -18.24 3.35 5.55
CA SER A 4 -17.67 3.56 4.24
C SER A 4 -16.60 2.50 3.95
N PRO A 5 -16.63 1.86 2.78
CA PRO A 5 -15.61 0.88 2.43
C PRO A 5 -14.20 1.46 2.39
N THR A 6 -14.08 2.77 2.23
CA THR A 6 -12.75 3.38 2.15
C THR A 6 -11.97 3.23 3.43
N PHE A 7 -12.65 3.06 4.57
CA PHE A 7 -11.96 2.91 5.83
C PHE A 7 -11.10 1.66 5.88
N SER A 8 -11.42 0.66 5.08
CA SER A 8 -10.66 -0.57 5.10
C SER A 8 -9.45 -0.54 4.20
N LEU A 9 -9.21 0.56 3.48
CA LEU A 9 -8.09 0.64 2.56
C LEU A 9 -6.79 1.02 3.26
N VAL A 10 -6.86 1.70 4.39
CA VAL A 10 -5.67 2.19 5.08
C VAL A 10 -5.72 1.78 6.54
N ASN A 11 -4.64 1.18 7.00
CA ASN A 11 -4.47 0.85 8.40
C ASN A 11 -3.22 1.54 8.92
N GLU A 12 -3.32 2.10 10.11
CA GLU A 12 -2.20 2.80 10.72
C GLU A 12 -1.69 2.00 11.91
N TYR A 13 -0.38 1.83 11.98
CA TYR A 13 0.27 1.15 13.08
C TYR A 13 1.35 2.04 13.66
N ARG A 14 1.63 1.87 14.94
CA ARG A 14 2.72 2.58 15.59
C ARG A 14 3.70 1.58 16.17
N THR A 15 4.99 1.85 15.97
CA THR A 15 6.01 1.02 16.57
C THR A 15 6.22 1.44 18.02
N PHE A 16 6.97 0.63 18.76
CA PHE A 16 7.32 0.97 20.13
C PHE A 16 8.11 2.27 20.21
N GLU A 17 8.81 2.63 19.13
CA GLU A 17 9.62 3.83 19.08
C GLU A 17 8.82 5.04 18.62
N GLY A 18 7.54 4.87 18.38
CA GLY A 18 6.68 5.97 17.99
C GLY A 18 6.62 6.24 16.49
N GLU A 19 7.24 5.40 15.69
CA GLU A 19 7.15 5.56 14.24
C GLU A 19 5.78 5.12 13.75
N ILE A 20 5.32 5.77 12.69
CA ILE A 20 4.04 5.46 12.09
C ILE A 20 4.28 4.60 10.87
N VAL A 21 3.49 3.54 10.74
CA VAL A 21 3.54 2.65 9.59
C VAL A 21 2.13 2.56 9.02
N TYR A 22 1.99 2.82 7.73
CA TYR A 22 0.71 2.68 7.06
C TYR A 22 0.72 1.43 6.20
N HIS A 23 -0.40 0.74 6.18
CA HIS A 23 -0.60 -0.40 5.31
C HIS A 23 -1.83 -0.14 4.45
N PHE A 24 -1.67 -0.26 3.15
CA PHE A 24 -2.72 0.00 2.17
C PHE A 24 -3.05 -1.28 1.44
N ASP A 25 -4.34 -1.60 1.36
CA ASP A 25 -4.81 -2.67 0.52
C ASP A 25 -5.74 -2.04 -0.52
N LEU A 26 -5.22 -1.87 -1.72
CA LEU A 26 -5.92 -1.13 -2.76
C LEU A 26 -6.77 -2.02 -3.66
N TYR A 27 -6.97 -3.26 -3.27
CA TYR A 27 -7.67 -4.21 -4.14
C TYR A 27 -9.04 -3.69 -4.57
N ARG A 28 -9.77 -3.05 -3.66
CA ARG A 28 -11.13 -2.59 -3.91
C ARG A 28 -11.21 -1.19 -4.47
N LEU A 29 -10.08 -0.55 -4.68
CA LEU A 29 -10.08 0.79 -5.25
C LEU A 29 -10.61 0.71 -6.68
N ASN A 30 -11.55 1.58 -7.02
CA ASN A 30 -12.18 1.54 -8.33
C ASN A 30 -11.37 2.23 -9.41
N SER A 31 -10.59 3.24 -9.04
CA SER A 31 -9.79 3.99 -10.01
C SER A 31 -8.68 4.72 -9.27
N GLU A 32 -7.66 5.10 -10.03
CA GLU A 32 -6.59 5.90 -9.46
C GLU A 32 -7.09 7.26 -9.01
N GLU A 33 -8.05 7.81 -9.75
CA GLU A 33 -8.64 9.08 -9.38
C GLU A 33 -9.28 9.03 -8.01
N GLU A 34 -9.95 7.92 -7.70
CA GLU A 34 -10.54 7.73 -6.38
C GLU A 34 -9.46 7.77 -5.31
N GLY A 35 -8.32 7.13 -5.59
CA GLY A 35 -7.21 7.15 -4.65
C GLY A 35 -6.70 8.56 -4.41
N TYR A 36 -6.58 9.34 -5.45
CA TYR A 36 -6.14 10.71 -5.33
C TYR A 36 -7.13 11.53 -4.50
N ASP A 37 -8.42 11.32 -4.75
CA ASP A 37 -9.47 12.04 -4.01
C ASP A 37 -9.45 11.68 -2.52
N MET A 38 -9.03 10.49 -2.19
CA MET A 38 -8.92 10.05 -0.80
C MET A 38 -7.65 10.57 -0.12
N GLY A 39 -6.77 11.22 -0.85
CA GLY A 39 -5.54 11.73 -0.29
C GLY A 39 -4.44 10.71 -0.17
N LEU A 40 -4.46 9.64 -0.95
CA LEU A 40 -3.42 8.61 -0.87
C LEU A 40 -2.05 9.19 -1.18
N ASP A 41 -1.96 10.17 -2.07
CA ASP A 41 -0.70 10.80 -2.40
C ASP A 41 -0.06 11.45 -1.18
N GLU A 42 -0.87 12.02 -0.29
CA GLU A 42 -0.35 12.62 0.92
C GLU A 42 0.28 11.59 1.84
N TYR A 43 -0.34 10.40 1.93
CA TYR A 43 0.25 9.32 2.72
C TYR A 43 1.56 8.85 2.09
N PHE A 44 1.55 8.65 0.78
CA PHE A 44 2.71 8.07 0.09
C PHE A 44 3.93 8.97 0.16
N TYR A 45 3.73 10.27 0.31
CA TYR A 45 4.83 11.23 0.38
C TYR A 45 5.05 11.79 1.79
N SER A 46 4.52 11.10 2.80
CA SER A 46 4.56 11.59 4.17
C SER A 46 5.86 11.28 4.92
N ASP A 47 6.78 10.58 4.28
CA ASP A 47 8.02 10.10 4.91
C ASP A 47 7.79 9.02 5.95
N ASN A 48 6.60 8.52 6.07
CA ASN A 48 6.34 7.36 6.92
C ASN A 48 6.42 6.08 6.09
N TRP A 49 6.60 4.96 6.77
CA TRP A 49 6.60 3.68 6.09
C TRP A 49 5.22 3.42 5.50
N CYS A 50 5.19 3.07 4.22
CA CYS A 50 3.96 2.74 3.54
C CYS A 50 4.13 1.39 2.86
N PHE A 51 3.35 0.41 3.31
CA PHE A 51 3.31 -0.90 2.67
C PHE A 51 2.05 -0.94 1.82
N ILE A 52 2.22 -1.12 0.52
CA ILE A 52 1.12 -0.97 -0.43
C ILE A 52 0.91 -2.28 -1.16
N GLU A 53 -0.30 -2.85 -1.02
CA GLU A 53 -0.71 -4.01 -1.79
C GLU A 53 -1.55 -3.54 -2.95
N TRP A 54 -1.41 -4.19 -4.10
CA TRP A 54 -2.08 -3.85 -5.34
C TRP A 54 -1.67 -2.45 -5.82
N PRO A 55 -0.36 -2.18 -5.88
CA PRO A 55 0.10 -0.83 -6.26
C PRO A 55 -0.26 -0.48 -7.70
N GLU A 56 -0.53 -1.48 -8.54
CA GLU A 56 -0.92 -1.22 -9.92
C GLU A 56 -2.25 -0.50 -10.03
N LYS A 57 -2.99 -0.40 -8.92
CA LYS A 57 -4.21 0.40 -8.90
C LYS A 57 -3.93 1.89 -8.94
N THR A 58 -2.74 2.30 -8.51
CA THR A 58 -2.38 3.72 -8.45
C THR A 58 -0.97 3.95 -9.00
N PRO A 59 -0.73 3.60 -10.27
CA PRO A 59 0.64 3.63 -10.80
C PRO A 59 1.26 5.01 -10.82
N ASN A 60 0.46 6.06 -10.96
CA ASN A 60 0.98 7.41 -11.00
C ASN A 60 1.10 8.07 -9.64
N LEU A 61 0.53 7.46 -8.61
CA LEU A 61 0.64 7.99 -7.26
C LEU A 61 1.82 7.40 -6.49
N ILE A 62 2.31 6.24 -6.92
CA ILE A 62 3.42 5.59 -6.23
C ILE A 62 4.68 6.40 -6.47
N PRO A 63 5.42 6.79 -5.42
CA PRO A 63 6.68 7.50 -5.61
C PRO A 63 7.66 6.68 -6.44
N ILE A 64 8.43 7.37 -7.27
CA ILE A 64 9.41 6.69 -8.11
C ILE A 64 10.43 5.95 -7.26
N ASP A 65 10.82 6.56 -6.15
CA ASP A 65 11.82 6.00 -5.26
C ASP A 65 11.13 5.07 -4.26
N HIS A 66 10.98 3.81 -4.65
CA HIS A 66 10.36 2.81 -3.80
C HIS A 66 10.99 1.46 -4.06
N ALA A 67 10.77 0.53 -3.13
CA ALA A 67 11.17 -0.87 -3.29
C ALA A 67 9.92 -1.70 -3.60
N SER A 68 10.08 -2.68 -4.47
CA SER A 68 9.00 -3.59 -4.80
C SER A 68 9.32 -4.99 -4.31
N ILE A 69 8.32 -5.66 -3.75
CA ILE A 69 8.46 -7.03 -3.32
C ILE A 69 7.40 -7.85 -4.05
N SER A 70 7.87 -8.89 -4.75
CA SER A 70 6.98 -9.84 -5.42
C SER A 70 7.04 -11.16 -4.68
N ILE A 71 5.88 -11.76 -4.46
CA ILE A 71 5.78 -13.05 -3.80
C ILE A 71 5.13 -14.02 -4.76
N LYS A 72 5.79 -15.14 -5.00
CA LYS A 72 5.29 -16.16 -5.92
C LYS A 72 5.18 -17.48 -5.17
N VAL A 73 4.06 -18.16 -5.33
CA VAL A 73 3.85 -19.47 -4.74
C VAL A 73 4.32 -20.51 -5.75
N MET A 74 5.27 -21.32 -5.33
CA MET A 74 5.83 -22.34 -6.20
C MET A 74 4.99 -23.61 -6.16
N ALA A 75 5.23 -24.51 -7.13
CA ALA A 75 4.45 -25.74 -7.25
C ALA A 75 4.56 -26.64 -6.03
N ASP A 76 5.67 -26.57 -5.29
CA ASP A 76 5.88 -27.38 -4.10
C ASP A 76 5.34 -26.71 -2.83
N GLY A 77 4.61 -25.61 -2.97
CA GLY A 77 4.05 -24.88 -1.84
C GLY A 77 4.99 -23.88 -1.20
N LYS A 78 6.24 -23.83 -1.64
CA LYS A 78 7.17 -22.82 -1.14
C LYS A 78 6.88 -21.47 -1.78
N ARG A 79 7.32 -20.43 -1.12
CA ARG A 79 7.15 -19.07 -1.63
C ARG A 79 8.50 -18.49 -2.00
N GLU A 80 8.49 -17.76 -3.11
CA GLU A 80 9.68 -17.07 -3.58
C GLU A 80 9.44 -15.57 -3.45
N LEU A 81 10.37 -14.87 -2.81
CA LEU A 81 10.31 -13.42 -2.70
C LEU A 81 11.37 -12.80 -3.60
N THR A 82 10.96 -11.79 -4.33
CA THR A 82 11.89 -11.00 -5.16
C THR A 82 11.80 -9.56 -4.71
N LEU A 83 12.95 -8.98 -4.39
CA LEU A 83 13.04 -7.58 -3.97
C LEU A 83 13.73 -6.79 -5.06
N LYS A 84 13.12 -5.69 -5.44
CA LYS A 84 13.69 -4.76 -6.42
C LYS A 84 13.67 -3.35 -5.85
N ASN A 85 14.73 -2.62 -6.10
CA ASN A 85 14.78 -1.19 -5.76
C ASN A 85 14.60 -0.34 -6.99
#